data_dc2d1e70f12f2288669ee2b489a78e06
#
_entry.id   dc2d1e70f12f2288669ee2b489a78e06
#
_cell.length_a   1.000
_cell.length_b   1.000
_cell.length_c   1.000
_cell.angle_alpha   90.00
_cell.angle_beta   90.00
_cell.angle_gamma   90.00
#
_symmetry.space_group_name_H-M   'P 1'
#
loop_
_entity.id
_entity.type
_entity.pdbx_description
1 polymer ?
#
loop_
_entity_poly.entity_id
_entity_poly.type
_entity_poly.pdbx_seq_one_letter_code
_entity_poly.pdbx_strand_id
1 'polypeptide(L)'
;MKLKETYDLENIGNRAEQMVHEAIEELVEEGAVPCTCQECVLDLVAWTLNHVTPQYYTSLLAPLHPDPARERKLRVEVDLAIASGLKRLKAHPHHEQFLQRTL
;
A
#
# COMPACT_ATOMS: atom_id res chain seq x y z
N MET A 1 21.54 2.08 22.67
CA MET A 1 21.20 3.07 21.62
C MET A 1 19.90 2.67 20.95
N LYS A 2 18.97 3.60 20.81
CA LYS A 2 17.79 3.37 19.98
C LYS A 2 18.07 3.92 18.59
N LEU A 3 17.89 3.12 17.58
CA LEU A 3 18.26 3.46 16.20
C LEU A 3 17.59 4.74 15.72
N LYS A 4 16.28 4.87 15.94
CA LYS A 4 15.55 6.03 15.42
C LYS A 4 15.80 7.33 16.17
N GLU A 5 16.42 7.28 17.34
CA GLU A 5 16.84 8.46 18.08
C GLU A 5 18.17 9.00 17.56
N THR A 6 18.97 8.15 16.94
CA THR A 6 20.31 8.49 16.44
C THR A 6 20.30 8.76 14.94
N TYR A 7 19.44 8.08 14.18
CA TYR A 7 19.43 8.13 12.71
C TYR A 7 18.03 8.46 12.20
N ASP A 8 17.97 9.19 11.10
CA ASP A 8 16.72 9.58 10.44
C ASP A 8 16.18 8.45 9.58
N LEU A 9 15.48 7.52 10.21
CA LEU A 9 14.95 6.33 9.50
C LEU A 9 13.86 6.69 8.49
N GLU A 10 13.20 7.84 8.63
CA GLU A 10 12.22 8.33 7.65
C GLU A 10 12.85 8.68 6.31
N ASN A 11 14.18 8.73 6.21
CA ASN A 11 14.87 8.92 4.94
C ASN A 11 15.01 7.62 4.14
N ILE A 12 14.52 6.51 4.68
CA ILE A 12 14.39 5.28 3.92
C ILE A 12 13.04 5.30 3.22
N GLY A 13 13.07 5.28 1.89
CA GLY A 13 11.87 5.23 1.07
C GLY A 13 11.57 3.79 0.64
N ASN A 14 10.34 3.56 0.21
CA ASN A 14 9.92 2.28 -0.34
C ASN A 14 9.08 2.56 -1.60
N ARG A 15 9.65 2.25 -2.77
CA ARG A 15 8.97 2.52 -4.04
C ARG A 15 7.66 1.75 -4.17
N ALA A 16 7.60 0.52 -3.64
CA ALA A 16 6.37 -0.26 -3.65
C ALA A 16 5.27 0.42 -2.85
N GLU A 17 5.59 0.94 -1.68
CA GLU A 17 4.63 1.68 -0.85
C GLU A 17 4.11 2.92 -1.55
N GLN A 18 4.99 3.70 -2.19
CA GLN A 18 4.60 4.89 -2.94
C GLN A 18 3.63 4.54 -4.06
N MET A 19 3.93 3.48 -4.81
CA MET A 19 3.07 3.04 -5.92
C MET A 19 1.71 2.55 -5.42
N VAL A 20 1.68 1.84 -4.30
CA VAL A 20 0.42 1.38 -3.68
C VAL A 20 -0.44 2.58 -3.28
N HIS A 21 0.14 3.58 -2.63
CA HIS A 21 -0.59 4.78 -2.22
C HIS A 21 -1.17 5.51 -3.42
N GLU A 22 -0.38 5.72 -4.48
CA GLU A 22 -0.82 6.37 -5.70
C GLU A 22 -1.96 5.62 -6.38
N ALA A 23 -1.83 4.30 -6.49
CA ALA A 23 -2.83 3.46 -7.16
C ALA A 23 -4.16 3.44 -6.39
N ILE A 24 -4.12 3.33 -5.07
CA ILE A 24 -5.33 3.32 -4.26
C ILE A 24 -5.99 4.70 -4.24
N GLU A 25 -5.19 5.78 -4.19
CA GLU A 25 -5.72 7.13 -4.29
C GLU A 25 -6.53 7.32 -5.57
N GLU A 26 -6.01 6.87 -6.71
CA GLU A 26 -6.73 6.93 -7.99
C GLU A 26 -8.06 6.17 -7.92
N LEU A 27 -8.05 4.97 -7.35
CA LEU A 27 -9.27 4.16 -7.24
C LEU A 27 -10.33 4.78 -6.33
N VAL A 28 -9.90 5.41 -5.24
CA VAL A 28 -10.83 6.13 -4.35
C VAL A 28 -11.46 7.29 -5.09
N GLU A 29 -10.65 8.07 -5.80
CA GLU A 29 -11.14 9.22 -6.58
C GLU A 29 -12.10 8.80 -7.70
N GLU A 30 -11.89 7.63 -8.30
CA GLU A 30 -12.74 7.09 -9.36
C GLU A 30 -14.02 6.43 -8.82
N GLY A 31 -14.17 6.30 -7.51
CA GLY A 31 -15.31 5.62 -6.91
C GLY A 31 -15.28 4.11 -7.05
N ALA A 32 -14.10 3.53 -7.27
CA ALA A 32 -13.93 2.10 -7.51
C ALA A 32 -13.76 1.28 -6.23
N VAL A 33 -13.64 1.93 -5.07
CA VAL A 33 -13.50 1.25 -3.78
C VAL A 33 -14.88 1.12 -3.12
N PRO A 34 -15.32 -0.10 -2.72
CA PRO A 34 -16.67 -0.32 -2.19
C PRO A 34 -17.03 0.50 -0.96
N CYS A 35 -16.05 0.79 -0.11
CA CYS A 35 -16.22 1.62 1.07
C CYS A 35 -14.96 2.44 1.29
N THR A 36 -15.12 3.75 1.44
CA THR A 36 -14.00 4.68 1.61
C THR A 36 -13.89 5.21 3.04
N CYS A 37 -14.46 4.50 4.02
CA CYS A 37 -14.22 4.84 5.42
C CYS A 37 -12.77 4.54 5.78
N GLN A 38 -12.29 5.14 6.86
CA GLN A 38 -10.89 5.01 7.25
C GLN A 38 -10.47 3.55 7.44
N GLU A 39 -11.28 2.74 8.12
CA GLU A 39 -10.94 1.35 8.40
C GLU A 39 -10.82 0.53 7.12
N CYS A 40 -11.74 0.71 6.17
CA CYS A 40 -11.72 -0.03 4.92
C CYS A 40 -10.53 0.36 4.05
N VAL A 41 -10.23 1.65 3.93
CA VAL A 41 -9.09 2.11 3.14
C VAL A 41 -7.77 1.65 3.77
N LEU A 42 -7.63 1.76 5.09
CA LEU A 42 -6.42 1.28 5.77
C LEU A 42 -6.25 -0.22 5.61
N ASP A 43 -7.35 -0.98 5.68
CA ASP A 43 -7.30 -2.43 5.49
C ASP A 43 -6.85 -2.78 4.08
N LEU A 44 -7.37 -2.07 3.07
CA LEU A 44 -6.97 -2.27 1.68
C LEU A 44 -5.49 -1.95 1.46
N VAL A 45 -5.01 -0.83 2.01
CA VAL A 45 -3.60 -0.45 1.91
C VAL A 45 -2.71 -1.51 2.56
N ALA A 46 -3.04 -1.92 3.79
CA ALA A 46 -2.26 -2.91 4.52
C ALA A 46 -2.25 -4.27 3.80
N TRP A 47 -3.40 -4.72 3.31
CA TRP A 47 -3.49 -5.95 2.53
C TRP A 47 -2.58 -5.89 1.32
N THR A 48 -2.66 -4.80 0.56
CA THR A 48 -1.89 -4.64 -0.66
C THR A 48 -0.38 -4.63 -0.36
N LEU A 49 0.03 -3.87 0.67
CA LEU A 49 1.45 -3.82 1.06
C LEU A 49 2.00 -5.17 1.49
N ASN A 50 1.16 -6.02 2.09
CA ASN A 50 1.58 -7.36 2.49
C ASN A 50 1.72 -8.33 1.30
N HIS A 51 1.22 -7.95 0.13
CA HIS A 51 1.22 -8.81 -1.05
C HIS A 51 2.07 -8.27 -2.19
N VAL A 52 2.88 -7.24 -1.94
CA VAL A 52 3.83 -6.71 -2.91
C VAL A 52 5.25 -6.82 -2.36
N THR A 53 6.22 -6.96 -3.25
CA THR A 53 7.62 -7.02 -2.87
C THR A 53 8.10 -5.63 -2.51
N PRO A 54 8.64 -5.41 -1.29
CA PRO A 54 9.14 -4.09 -0.92
C PRO A 54 10.37 -3.71 -1.74
N GLN A 55 10.52 -2.41 -1.99
CA GLN A 55 11.66 -1.87 -2.72
C GLN A 55 12.21 -0.66 -1.98
N TYR A 56 12.98 -0.95 -0.93
CA TYR A 56 13.57 0.09 -0.08
C TYR A 56 14.76 0.75 -0.76
N TYR A 57 14.92 2.04 -0.48
CA TYR A 57 16.05 2.81 -0.98
C TYR A 57 16.37 3.97 -0.03
N THR A 58 17.60 4.48 -0.15
CA THR A 58 18.00 5.73 0.49
C THR A 58 18.41 6.70 -0.63
N SER A 59 18.67 7.96 -0.26
CA SER A 59 19.12 8.95 -1.24
C SER A 59 20.42 8.54 -1.96
N LEU A 60 21.28 7.75 -1.28
CA LEU A 60 22.52 7.25 -1.88
C LEU A 60 22.29 6.08 -2.84
N LEU A 61 21.23 5.30 -2.59
CA LEU A 61 20.92 4.09 -3.36
C LEU A 61 19.80 4.31 -4.36
N ALA A 62 19.16 5.48 -4.35
CA ALA A 62 18.09 5.78 -5.29
C ALA A 62 18.68 5.81 -6.71
N PRO A 63 18.06 5.09 -7.66
CA PRO A 63 18.56 5.12 -9.03
C PRO A 63 18.32 6.50 -9.64
N LEU A 64 19.32 7.00 -10.36
CA LEU A 64 19.21 8.26 -11.09
C LEU A 64 18.18 8.14 -12.22
N HIS A 65 18.08 6.93 -12.77
CA HIS A 65 17.13 6.61 -13.83
C HIS A 65 16.38 5.34 -13.44
N PRO A 66 15.08 5.42 -13.14
CA PRO A 66 14.30 4.23 -12.82
C PRO A 66 14.31 3.23 -13.97
N ASP A 67 14.43 1.95 -13.66
CA ASP A 67 14.35 0.88 -14.66
C ASP A 67 12.89 0.69 -15.07
N PRO A 68 12.52 0.99 -16.35
CA PRO A 68 11.13 0.85 -16.78
C PRO A 68 10.58 -0.58 -16.66
N ALA A 69 11.42 -1.59 -16.88
CA ALA A 69 10.99 -2.99 -16.76
C ALA A 69 10.63 -3.33 -15.31
N ARG A 70 11.42 -2.85 -14.38
CA ARG A 70 11.20 -3.07 -12.95
C ARG A 70 9.94 -2.35 -12.48
N GLU A 71 9.71 -1.12 -12.98
CA GLU A 71 8.51 -0.35 -12.67
C GLU A 71 7.26 -1.06 -13.20
N ARG A 72 7.29 -1.59 -14.42
CA ARG A 72 6.17 -2.34 -14.99
C ARG A 72 5.86 -3.60 -14.20
N LYS A 73 6.89 -4.34 -13.80
CA LYS A 73 6.74 -5.55 -12.99
C LYS A 73 6.09 -5.23 -11.66
N LEU A 74 6.56 -4.16 -11.02
CA LEU A 74 5.99 -3.72 -9.75
C LEU A 74 4.51 -3.30 -9.92
N ARG A 75 4.18 -2.60 -11.00
CA ARG A 75 2.82 -2.17 -11.27
C ARG A 75 1.87 -3.36 -11.43
N VAL A 76 2.29 -4.40 -12.13
CA VAL A 76 1.50 -5.64 -12.26
C VAL A 76 1.26 -6.26 -10.88
N GLU A 77 2.30 -6.34 -10.06
CA GLU A 77 2.22 -6.89 -8.72
C GLU A 77 1.25 -6.08 -7.85
N VAL A 78 1.33 -4.76 -7.90
CA VAL A 78 0.44 -3.86 -7.17
C VAL A 78 -1.01 -4.03 -7.63
N ASP A 79 -1.25 -4.05 -8.94
CA ASP A 79 -2.60 -4.18 -9.49
C ASP A 79 -3.25 -5.50 -9.09
N LEU A 80 -2.50 -6.61 -9.11
CA LEU A 80 -3.00 -7.92 -8.68
C LEU A 80 -3.32 -7.93 -7.18
N ALA A 81 -2.46 -7.35 -6.37
CA ALA A 81 -2.66 -7.28 -4.93
C ALA A 81 -3.89 -6.45 -4.58
N ILE A 82 -4.08 -5.31 -5.25
CA ILE A 82 -5.26 -4.46 -5.06
C ILE A 82 -6.53 -5.20 -5.46
N ALA A 83 -6.54 -5.88 -6.59
CA ALA A 83 -7.70 -6.64 -7.04
C ALA A 83 -8.12 -7.69 -6.01
N SER A 84 -7.14 -8.40 -5.45
CA SER A 84 -7.37 -9.36 -4.38
C SER A 84 -7.93 -8.68 -3.12
N GLY A 85 -7.37 -7.55 -2.75
CA GLY A 85 -7.83 -6.77 -1.59
C GLY A 85 -9.25 -6.24 -1.75
N LEU A 86 -9.59 -5.76 -2.94
CA LEU A 86 -10.95 -5.29 -3.22
C LEU A 86 -11.97 -6.42 -3.14
N LYS A 87 -11.61 -7.59 -3.64
CA LYS A 87 -12.47 -8.78 -3.56
C LYS A 87 -12.74 -9.17 -2.10
N ARG A 88 -11.69 -9.17 -1.29
CA ARG A 88 -11.79 -9.45 0.14
C ARG A 88 -12.66 -8.42 0.84
N LEU A 89 -12.48 -7.15 0.53
CA LEU A 89 -13.22 -6.06 1.14
C LEU A 89 -14.72 -6.15 0.85
N LYS A 90 -15.11 -6.54 -0.38
CA LYS A 90 -16.50 -6.75 -0.75
C LYS A 90 -17.13 -7.91 0.02
N ALA A 91 -16.37 -9.00 0.20
CA ALA A 91 -16.86 -10.19 0.88
C ALA A 91 -16.96 -10.00 2.39
N HIS A 92 -16.05 -9.23 2.97
CA HIS A 92 -15.94 -9.04 4.42
C HIS A 92 -15.66 -7.57 4.75
N PRO A 93 -16.71 -6.71 4.75
CA PRO A 93 -16.53 -5.30 5.08
C PRO A 93 -15.94 -5.13 6.49
N HIS A 94 -14.82 -4.43 6.56
CA HIS A 94 -14.04 -4.30 7.78
C HIS A 94 -14.83 -3.64 8.93
N HIS A 95 -15.60 -2.60 8.62
CA HIS A 95 -16.35 -1.86 9.63
C HIS A 95 -17.45 -2.69 10.27
N GLU A 96 -18.03 -3.68 9.58
CA GLU A 96 -18.99 -4.59 10.18
C GLU A 96 -18.34 -5.47 11.23
N GLN A 97 -17.14 -5.97 10.93
CA GLN A 97 -16.36 -6.76 11.87
C GLN A 97 -15.98 -5.94 13.11
N PHE A 98 -15.63 -4.68 12.89
CA PHE A 98 -15.29 -3.76 13.96
C PHE A 98 -16.49 -3.53 14.89
N LEU A 99 -17.68 -3.31 14.34
CA LEU A 99 -18.89 -3.13 15.13
C LEU A 99 -19.23 -4.37 15.95
N GLN A 100 -19.04 -5.56 15.39
CA GLN A 100 -19.26 -6.82 16.12
C GLN A 100 -18.31 -6.96 17.30
N ARG A 101 -17.07 -6.53 17.15
CA ARG A 101 -16.08 -6.59 18.24
C ARG A 101 -16.43 -5.61 19.38
N THR A 102 -17.07 -4.52 19.05
CA THR A 102 -17.42 -3.50 20.02
C THR A 102 -18.62 -3.93 20.87
N LEU A 103 -19.45 -4.77 20.35
CA LEU A 103 -20.62 -5.30 21.05
C LEU A 103 -20.27 -6.47 21.95
#